data_3d3b2694225e97701ed3dce27840b7f8
#
_entry.id   3d3b2694225e97701ed3dce27840b7f8
#
_cell.length_a   1.000
_cell.length_b   1.000
_cell.length_c   1.000
_cell.angle_alpha   90.00
_cell.angle_beta   90.00
_cell.angle_gamma   90.00
#
_symmetry.space_group_name_H-M   'P 1'
#
loop_
_entity.id
_entity.type
_entity.pdbx_description
1 polymer ?
#
loop_
_entity_poly.entity_id
_entity_poly.type
_entity_poly.pdbx_seq_one_letter_code
_entity_poly.pdbx_strand_id
1 'polypeptide(L)'
;MLAIEADAVRALIGRLDGRFVAALRLIQTCLDGNRGRVIVSGIGKSGHIARKIASTMASTGTPAYFVHPAEASHGDLGMIRAEDVFLGISNSGESAELLRILPAIKREGAKLVVITGNADSSLAREADVHLDAAVDKEACPLNLSPTASTTAALALGDALAIALLDARGFSAADFARSHPGGSLHREALKHVADVMHRGAAVPRVRESATLQQALDEMTRGGLGMTAIVDARRRVKGIFTDGDLRRALKKVASLKSARIAKVMTANPRSVSPHALATEAVALLDRHRISQLLVVNAAGELVGALNMNDLLRAKVV
;
A
#
# COMPACT_ATOMS: atom_id res chain seq x y z
N MET A 1 -8.68 -18.66 -27.74
CA MET A 1 -8.40 -17.22 -27.56
C MET A 1 -7.76 -16.98 -26.22
N LEU A 2 -8.47 -17.13 -25.09
CA LEU A 2 -7.93 -16.90 -23.75
C LEU A 2 -6.66 -17.70 -23.43
N ALA A 3 -6.57 -18.96 -23.89
CA ALA A 3 -5.36 -19.78 -23.68
C ALA A 3 -4.13 -19.15 -24.38
N ILE A 4 -4.28 -18.59 -25.58
CA ILE A 4 -3.18 -17.93 -26.31
C ILE A 4 -2.67 -16.72 -25.51
N GLU A 5 -3.55 -15.91 -24.96
CA GLU A 5 -3.16 -14.77 -24.13
C GLU A 5 -2.52 -15.22 -22.80
N ALA A 6 -3.06 -16.24 -22.16
CA ALA A 6 -2.49 -16.80 -20.94
C ALA A 6 -1.08 -17.37 -21.16
N ASP A 7 -0.87 -18.06 -22.29
CA ASP A 7 0.44 -18.61 -22.65
C ASP A 7 1.44 -17.49 -22.98
N ALA A 8 1.01 -16.42 -23.65
CA ALA A 8 1.84 -15.23 -23.91
C ALA A 8 2.32 -14.58 -22.60
N VAL A 9 1.43 -14.43 -21.62
CA VAL A 9 1.80 -13.91 -20.29
C VAL A 9 2.74 -14.88 -19.56
N ARG A 10 2.49 -16.18 -19.61
CA ARG A 10 3.35 -17.19 -18.98
C ARG A 10 4.75 -17.21 -19.57
N ALA A 11 4.88 -17.00 -20.88
CA ALA A 11 6.17 -16.94 -21.58
C ALA A 11 7.06 -15.75 -21.10
N LEU A 12 6.48 -14.69 -20.57
CA LEU A 12 7.25 -13.57 -20.00
C LEU A 12 8.12 -14.01 -18.81
N ILE A 13 7.69 -15.00 -18.03
CA ILE A 13 8.45 -15.47 -16.84
C ILE A 13 9.88 -15.87 -17.24
N GLY A 14 10.04 -16.58 -18.36
CA GLY A 14 11.35 -16.99 -18.85
C GLY A 14 12.17 -15.88 -19.49
N ARG A 15 11.58 -14.70 -19.70
CA ARG A 15 12.24 -13.52 -20.28
C ARG A 15 12.61 -12.44 -19.26
N LEU A 16 12.18 -12.62 -18.00
CA LEU A 16 12.60 -11.74 -16.91
C LEU A 16 14.07 -12.03 -16.55
N ASP A 17 14.96 -11.21 -17.01
CA ASP A 17 16.41 -11.33 -16.85
C ASP A 17 17.03 -10.07 -16.23
N GLY A 18 18.37 -9.95 -16.35
CA GLY A 18 19.09 -8.77 -15.88
C GLY A 18 18.64 -7.44 -16.47
N ARG A 19 18.00 -7.44 -17.66
CA ARG A 19 17.46 -6.23 -18.32
C ARG A 19 16.24 -5.70 -17.54
N PHE A 20 15.39 -6.59 -17.01
CA PHE A 20 14.30 -6.16 -16.15
C PHE A 20 14.82 -5.47 -14.88
N VAL A 21 15.85 -6.02 -14.25
CA VAL A 21 16.51 -5.40 -13.10
C VAL A 21 17.19 -4.07 -13.47
N ALA A 22 17.78 -3.98 -14.67
CA ALA A 22 18.36 -2.72 -15.17
C ALA A 22 17.30 -1.64 -15.37
N ALA A 23 16.13 -1.98 -15.93
CA ALA A 23 15.01 -1.04 -16.06
C ALA A 23 14.51 -0.54 -14.69
N LEU A 24 14.37 -1.44 -13.70
CA LEU A 24 14.03 -1.07 -12.32
C LEU A 24 15.01 -0.07 -11.74
N ARG A 25 16.32 -0.34 -11.88
CA ARG A 25 17.39 0.54 -11.37
C ARG A 25 17.39 1.90 -12.04
N LEU A 26 17.20 1.96 -13.35
CA LEU A 26 17.09 3.24 -14.09
C LEU A 26 15.95 4.08 -13.54
N ILE A 27 14.76 3.48 -13.35
CA ILE A 27 13.61 4.18 -12.82
C ILE A 27 13.84 4.59 -11.37
N GLN A 28 14.41 3.74 -10.52
CA GLN A 28 14.73 4.09 -9.14
C GLN A 28 15.69 5.28 -9.06
N THR A 29 16.76 5.27 -9.86
CA THR A 29 17.72 6.37 -9.94
C THR A 29 17.05 7.67 -10.40
N CYS A 30 16.14 7.59 -11.38
CA CYS A 30 15.32 8.71 -11.83
C CYS A 30 14.49 9.32 -10.69
N LEU A 31 13.94 8.47 -9.80
CA LEU A 31 13.08 8.89 -8.70
C LEU A 31 13.86 9.42 -7.48
N ASP A 32 15.17 9.18 -7.40
CA ASP A 32 16.00 9.61 -6.27
C ASP A 32 15.97 11.13 -6.11
N GLY A 33 15.66 11.58 -4.88
CA GLY A 33 15.52 12.99 -4.56
C GLY A 33 14.28 13.67 -5.16
N ASN A 34 13.26 12.93 -5.60
CA ASN A 34 12.03 13.42 -6.23
C ASN A 34 12.27 14.29 -7.47
N ARG A 35 13.28 13.97 -8.28
CA ARG A 35 13.70 14.79 -9.43
C ARG A 35 13.02 14.42 -10.71
N GLY A 36 12.97 13.11 -11.05
CA GLY A 36 12.47 12.62 -12.32
C GLY A 36 11.13 11.88 -12.18
N ARG A 37 10.58 11.50 -13.33
CA ARG A 37 9.30 10.83 -13.51
C ARG A 37 9.41 9.81 -14.63
N VAL A 38 8.45 8.88 -14.69
CA VAL A 38 8.34 7.95 -15.82
C VAL A 38 7.37 8.51 -16.84
N ILE A 39 7.85 8.77 -18.03
CA ILE A 39 7.04 9.20 -19.17
C ILE A 39 6.70 7.98 -20.00
N VAL A 40 5.44 7.56 -19.99
CA VAL A 40 5.01 6.37 -20.75
C VAL A 40 4.39 6.79 -22.06
N SER A 41 4.77 6.18 -23.18
CA SER A 41 4.32 6.56 -24.50
C SER A 41 4.07 5.34 -25.39
N GLY A 42 3.14 5.48 -26.32
CA GLY A 42 2.76 4.48 -27.30
C GLY A 42 1.63 5.00 -28.19
N ILE A 43 1.39 4.34 -29.32
CA ILE A 43 0.35 4.75 -30.26
C ILE A 43 -0.72 3.67 -30.45
N GLY A 44 -1.95 4.06 -30.75
CA GLY A 44 -3.06 3.14 -30.95
C GLY A 44 -3.33 2.25 -29.73
N LYS A 45 -3.42 0.94 -29.92
CA LYS A 45 -3.65 -0.02 -28.82
C LYS A 45 -2.51 -0.02 -27.81
N SER A 46 -1.25 0.09 -28.26
CA SER A 46 -0.10 0.26 -27.36
C SER A 46 -0.18 1.56 -26.55
N GLY A 47 -0.76 2.61 -27.09
CA GLY A 47 -1.02 3.86 -26.38
C GLY A 47 -2.05 3.71 -25.26
N HIS A 48 -3.09 2.91 -25.44
CA HIS A 48 -4.06 2.59 -24.38
C HIS A 48 -3.40 1.78 -23.25
N ILE A 49 -2.52 0.82 -23.60
CA ILE A 49 -1.73 0.06 -22.63
C ILE A 49 -0.76 0.98 -21.88
N ALA A 50 -0.07 1.88 -22.60
CA ALA A 50 0.83 2.87 -22.01
C ALA A 50 0.11 3.78 -20.99
N ARG A 51 -1.10 4.26 -21.30
CA ARG A 51 -1.93 5.02 -20.34
C ARG A 51 -2.25 4.22 -19.08
N LYS A 52 -2.62 2.95 -19.24
CA LYS A 52 -2.91 2.08 -18.09
C LYS A 52 -1.66 1.87 -17.24
N ILE A 53 -0.52 1.61 -17.83
CA ILE A 53 0.74 1.41 -17.10
C ILE A 53 1.14 2.69 -16.35
N ALA A 54 1.06 3.86 -17.00
CA ALA A 54 1.31 5.15 -16.33
C ALA A 54 0.38 5.37 -15.13
N SER A 55 -0.91 5.06 -15.28
CA SER A 55 -1.90 5.15 -14.20
C SER A 55 -1.58 4.18 -13.06
N THR A 56 -1.21 2.93 -13.36
CA THR A 56 -0.81 1.94 -12.34
C THR A 56 0.42 2.43 -11.58
N MET A 57 1.47 2.88 -12.28
CA MET A 57 2.68 3.43 -11.66
C MET A 57 2.35 4.60 -10.74
N ALA A 58 1.56 5.58 -11.21
CA ALA A 58 1.16 6.74 -10.42
C ALA A 58 0.39 6.34 -9.16
N SER A 59 -0.56 5.40 -9.29
CA SER A 59 -1.37 4.92 -8.16
C SER A 59 -0.58 4.08 -7.15
N THR A 60 0.53 3.50 -7.57
CA THR A 60 1.45 2.71 -6.72
C THR A 60 2.68 3.50 -6.28
N GLY A 61 2.62 4.84 -6.35
CA GLY A 61 3.62 5.74 -5.78
C GLY A 61 4.82 6.07 -6.68
N THR A 62 4.85 5.59 -7.93
CA THR A 62 5.84 5.98 -8.92
C THR A 62 5.29 7.15 -9.75
N PRO A 63 5.84 8.38 -9.65
CA PRO A 63 5.40 9.50 -10.48
C PRO A 63 5.51 9.15 -11.96
N ALA A 64 4.37 9.01 -12.62
CA ALA A 64 4.31 8.65 -14.03
C ALA A 64 3.13 9.31 -14.73
N TYR A 65 3.28 9.61 -16.01
CA TYR A 65 2.18 10.09 -16.84
C TYR A 65 2.38 9.67 -18.31
N PHE A 66 1.30 9.68 -19.05
CA PHE A 66 1.29 9.32 -20.45
C PHE A 66 1.50 10.57 -21.33
N VAL A 67 2.35 10.45 -22.34
CA VAL A 67 2.52 11.43 -23.41
C VAL A 67 2.25 10.75 -24.75
N HIS A 68 1.34 11.32 -25.55
CA HIS A 68 1.05 10.78 -26.87
C HIS A 68 2.18 11.18 -27.85
N PRO A 69 2.78 10.25 -28.62
CA PRO A 69 3.96 10.57 -29.43
C PRO A 69 3.67 11.59 -30.54
N ALA A 70 2.44 11.66 -31.05
CA ALA A 70 2.06 12.70 -31.99
C ALA A 70 2.04 14.09 -31.33
N GLU A 71 1.43 14.23 -30.15
CA GLU A 71 1.41 15.49 -29.40
C GLU A 71 2.83 15.89 -28.98
N ALA A 72 3.65 14.91 -28.59
CA ALA A 72 5.07 15.14 -28.31
C ALA A 72 5.79 15.81 -29.47
N SER A 73 5.54 15.37 -30.69
CA SER A 73 6.15 15.98 -31.89
C SER A 73 5.65 17.41 -32.18
N HIS A 74 4.59 17.87 -31.53
CA HIS A 74 3.98 19.19 -31.69
C HIS A 74 4.16 20.11 -30.45
N GLY A 75 4.98 19.73 -29.47
CA GLY A 75 5.31 20.61 -28.35
C GLY A 75 5.42 19.94 -26.99
N ASP A 76 4.72 18.82 -26.75
CA ASP A 76 4.72 18.16 -25.46
C ASP A 76 6.06 17.52 -25.05
N LEU A 77 7.04 17.49 -25.97
CA LEU A 77 8.44 17.16 -25.65
C LEU A 77 9.01 18.07 -24.56
N GLY A 78 8.53 19.31 -24.45
CA GLY A 78 8.91 20.22 -23.35
C GLY A 78 8.53 19.74 -21.94
N MET A 79 7.72 18.69 -21.85
CA MET A 79 7.37 18.03 -20.58
C MET A 79 8.45 17.04 -20.10
N ILE A 80 9.38 16.64 -20.99
CA ILE A 80 10.41 15.63 -20.73
C ILE A 80 11.69 16.34 -20.30
N ARG A 81 12.36 15.82 -19.26
CA ARG A 81 13.59 16.36 -18.68
C ARG A 81 14.69 15.32 -18.66
N ALA A 82 15.93 15.75 -18.48
CA ALA A 82 17.10 14.88 -18.40
C ALA A 82 17.00 13.82 -17.29
N GLU A 83 16.32 14.16 -16.20
CA GLU A 83 16.15 13.28 -15.04
C GLU A 83 15.04 12.22 -15.23
N ASP A 84 14.21 12.35 -16.30
CA ASP A 84 13.09 11.43 -16.54
C ASP A 84 13.56 10.12 -17.20
N VAL A 85 12.73 9.07 -17.03
CA VAL A 85 12.83 7.84 -17.83
C VAL A 85 11.67 7.82 -18.81
N PHE A 86 11.98 7.70 -20.09
CA PHE A 86 10.97 7.51 -21.13
C PHE A 86 10.74 6.01 -21.35
N LEU A 87 9.50 5.55 -21.16
CA LEU A 87 9.06 4.17 -21.38
C LEU A 87 8.24 4.09 -22.67
N GLY A 88 8.87 3.66 -23.76
CA GLY A 88 8.22 3.48 -25.05
C GLY A 88 7.60 2.10 -25.22
N ILE A 89 6.36 2.02 -25.71
CA ILE A 89 5.65 0.74 -25.92
C ILE A 89 5.25 0.62 -27.38
N SER A 90 5.77 -0.40 -28.07
CA SER A 90 5.46 -0.70 -29.45
C SER A 90 5.73 -2.16 -29.76
N ASN A 91 4.73 -2.96 -30.13
CA ASN A 91 4.94 -4.38 -30.41
C ASN A 91 5.95 -4.60 -31.55
N SER A 92 5.82 -3.88 -32.67
CA SER A 92 6.79 -3.96 -33.78
C SER A 92 8.14 -3.32 -33.47
N GLY A 93 8.15 -2.32 -32.55
CA GLY A 93 9.31 -1.48 -32.31
C GLY A 93 9.67 -0.53 -33.46
N GLU A 94 8.77 -0.36 -34.46
CA GLU A 94 8.96 0.44 -35.66
C GLU A 94 7.90 1.54 -35.83
N SER A 95 7.24 1.96 -34.75
CA SER A 95 6.25 3.05 -34.80
C SER A 95 6.92 4.36 -35.21
N ALA A 96 6.56 4.89 -36.36
CA ALA A 96 7.17 6.08 -36.95
C ALA A 96 7.08 7.31 -36.02
N GLU A 97 5.97 7.45 -35.31
CA GLU A 97 5.74 8.55 -34.36
C GLU A 97 6.66 8.48 -33.13
N LEU A 98 6.89 7.28 -32.62
CA LEU A 98 7.87 7.10 -31.51
C LEU A 98 9.29 7.35 -32.01
N LEU A 99 9.67 6.75 -33.13
CA LEU A 99 11.01 6.93 -33.72
C LEU A 99 11.32 8.40 -34.02
N ARG A 100 10.34 9.18 -34.48
CA ARG A 100 10.49 10.61 -34.76
C ARG A 100 10.90 11.44 -33.55
N ILE A 101 10.42 11.10 -32.36
CA ILE A 101 10.70 11.87 -31.15
C ILE A 101 11.96 11.42 -30.41
N LEU A 102 12.47 10.21 -30.68
CA LEU A 102 13.65 9.66 -29.98
C LEU A 102 14.89 10.56 -30.01
N PRO A 103 15.28 11.17 -31.15
CA PRO A 103 16.46 12.02 -31.16
C PRO A 103 16.36 13.24 -30.24
N ALA A 104 15.14 13.75 -30.04
CA ALA A 104 14.90 14.86 -29.12
C ALA A 104 14.97 14.39 -27.66
N ILE A 105 14.36 13.25 -27.32
CA ILE A 105 14.42 12.63 -25.98
C ILE A 105 15.88 12.35 -25.56
N LYS A 106 16.67 11.79 -26.46
CA LYS A 106 18.10 11.52 -26.22
C LYS A 106 18.93 12.79 -26.04
N ARG A 107 18.65 13.85 -26.82
CA ARG A 107 19.32 15.15 -26.63
C ARG A 107 19.00 15.80 -25.32
N GLU A 108 17.78 15.61 -24.81
CA GLU A 108 17.40 16.09 -23.49
C GLU A 108 18.15 15.33 -22.38
N GLY A 109 18.62 14.13 -22.64
CA GLY A 109 19.37 13.31 -21.68
C GLY A 109 18.52 12.29 -20.92
N ALA A 110 17.21 12.22 -21.22
CA ALA A 110 16.32 11.25 -20.59
C ALA A 110 16.72 9.80 -20.98
N LYS A 111 16.61 8.89 -20.01
CA LYS A 111 16.89 7.47 -20.24
C LYS A 111 15.73 6.79 -20.93
N LEU A 112 16.06 5.88 -21.86
CA LEU A 112 15.09 5.20 -22.70
C LEU A 112 14.96 3.72 -22.31
N VAL A 113 13.79 3.34 -21.81
CA VAL A 113 13.36 1.95 -21.64
C VAL A 113 12.28 1.66 -22.69
N VAL A 114 12.33 0.52 -23.36
CA VAL A 114 11.29 0.15 -24.32
C VAL A 114 10.75 -1.26 -24.06
N ILE A 115 9.46 -1.42 -24.31
CA ILE A 115 8.77 -2.72 -24.33
C ILE A 115 8.40 -3.00 -25.79
N THR A 116 9.03 -4.00 -26.42
CA THR A 116 8.71 -4.41 -27.79
C THR A 116 8.65 -5.93 -27.91
N GLY A 117 8.01 -6.43 -28.97
CA GLY A 117 8.06 -7.85 -29.37
C GLY A 117 9.19 -8.19 -30.33
N ASN A 118 10.06 -7.22 -30.65
CA ASN A 118 11.16 -7.41 -31.61
C ASN A 118 12.45 -6.77 -31.07
N ALA A 119 13.38 -7.60 -30.64
CA ALA A 119 14.68 -7.18 -30.12
C ALA A 119 15.59 -6.50 -31.17
N ASP A 120 15.37 -6.78 -32.45
CA ASP A 120 16.12 -6.20 -33.58
C ASP A 120 15.47 -4.94 -34.15
N SER A 121 14.41 -4.44 -33.52
CA SER A 121 13.72 -3.24 -33.95
C SER A 121 14.53 -1.95 -33.73
N SER A 122 14.19 -0.91 -34.46
CA SER A 122 14.80 0.41 -34.30
C SER A 122 14.69 0.95 -32.88
N LEU A 123 13.49 0.83 -32.25
CA LEU A 123 13.30 1.23 -30.85
C LEU A 123 14.18 0.42 -29.87
N ALA A 124 14.28 -0.90 -30.06
CA ALA A 124 15.08 -1.75 -29.17
C ALA A 124 16.58 -1.44 -29.26
N ARG A 125 17.09 -1.19 -30.48
CA ARG A 125 18.50 -0.79 -30.68
C ARG A 125 18.85 0.57 -30.09
N GLU A 126 17.90 1.49 -30.08
CA GLU A 126 18.10 2.84 -29.56
C GLU A 126 17.93 2.95 -28.04
N ALA A 127 17.38 1.91 -27.38
CA ALA A 127 17.07 1.94 -25.96
C ALA A 127 18.29 1.72 -25.06
N ASP A 128 18.32 2.38 -23.90
CA ASP A 128 19.23 2.02 -22.81
C ASP A 128 18.89 0.62 -22.26
N VAL A 129 17.59 0.28 -22.21
CA VAL A 129 17.11 -1.05 -21.82
C VAL A 129 15.92 -1.48 -22.67
N HIS A 130 15.99 -2.68 -23.25
CA HIS A 130 14.89 -3.33 -23.95
C HIS A 130 14.29 -4.44 -23.09
N LEU A 131 12.95 -4.41 -22.93
CA LEU A 131 12.16 -5.45 -22.28
C LEU A 131 11.38 -6.22 -23.33
N ASP A 132 11.64 -7.52 -23.44
CA ASP A 132 11.07 -8.39 -24.47
C ASP A 132 9.64 -8.84 -24.11
N ALA A 133 8.66 -8.35 -24.86
CA ALA A 133 7.24 -8.72 -24.80
C ALA A 133 6.79 -9.50 -26.04
N ALA A 134 7.69 -10.20 -26.73
CA ALA A 134 7.34 -10.98 -27.92
C ALA A 134 6.24 -12.01 -27.61
N VAL A 135 5.39 -12.24 -28.60
CA VAL A 135 4.35 -13.29 -28.56
C VAL A 135 4.45 -14.13 -29.83
N ASP A 136 4.14 -15.41 -29.72
CA ASP A 136 4.19 -16.31 -30.86
C ASP A 136 3.10 -15.96 -31.90
N LYS A 137 1.92 -15.57 -31.45
CA LYS A 137 0.80 -15.18 -32.27
C LYS A 137 -0.22 -14.35 -31.50
N GLU A 138 -1.03 -13.59 -32.22
CA GLU A 138 -2.20 -12.93 -31.64
C GLU A 138 -3.35 -13.91 -31.41
N ALA A 139 -4.20 -13.63 -30.41
CA ALA A 139 -5.41 -14.41 -30.15
C ALA A 139 -6.55 -14.06 -31.13
N CYS A 140 -6.18 -13.77 -32.35
CA CYS A 140 -7.06 -13.39 -33.45
C CYS A 140 -6.89 -14.40 -34.61
N PRO A 141 -7.99 -14.92 -35.21
CA PRO A 141 -7.89 -15.89 -36.31
C PRO A 141 -7.05 -15.43 -37.50
N LEU A 142 -7.02 -14.11 -37.73
CA LEU A 142 -6.23 -13.49 -38.81
C LEU A 142 -4.80 -13.11 -38.36
N ASN A 143 -4.45 -13.32 -37.13
CA ASN A 143 -3.19 -12.87 -36.52
C ASN A 143 -2.86 -11.37 -36.71
N LEU A 144 -3.90 -10.53 -36.85
CA LEU A 144 -3.75 -9.10 -37.17
C LEU A 144 -4.15 -8.19 -35.99
N SER A 145 -5.15 -8.57 -35.24
CA SER A 145 -5.65 -7.74 -34.14
C SER A 145 -4.77 -7.88 -32.91
N PRO A 146 -4.14 -6.81 -32.42
CA PRO A 146 -3.35 -6.85 -31.20
C PRO A 146 -4.19 -7.29 -29.98
N THR A 147 -3.87 -8.43 -29.43
CA THR A 147 -4.52 -9.10 -28.30
C THR A 147 -3.46 -9.66 -27.35
N ALA A 148 -2.85 -10.80 -27.70
CA ALA A 148 -1.78 -11.40 -26.89
C ALA A 148 -0.60 -10.45 -26.70
N SER A 149 -0.20 -9.69 -27.73
CA SER A 149 0.89 -8.71 -27.65
C SER A 149 0.56 -7.56 -26.68
N THR A 150 -0.68 -7.06 -26.70
CA THR A 150 -1.10 -6.00 -25.78
C THR A 150 -1.23 -6.51 -24.34
N THR A 151 -1.72 -7.74 -24.15
CA THR A 151 -1.82 -8.40 -22.85
C THR A 151 -0.43 -8.67 -22.25
N ALA A 152 0.53 -9.15 -23.04
CA ALA A 152 1.91 -9.36 -22.63
C ALA A 152 2.58 -8.03 -22.24
N ALA A 153 2.47 -6.98 -23.06
CA ALA A 153 3.02 -5.66 -22.74
C ALA A 153 2.42 -5.07 -21.47
N LEU A 154 1.11 -5.24 -21.26
CA LEU A 154 0.41 -4.82 -20.04
C LEU A 154 0.94 -5.56 -18.81
N ALA A 155 1.02 -6.89 -18.89
CA ALA A 155 1.49 -7.72 -17.77
C ALA A 155 2.94 -7.38 -17.38
N LEU A 156 3.80 -7.15 -18.36
CA LEU A 156 5.19 -6.74 -18.13
C LEU A 156 5.30 -5.35 -17.51
N GLY A 157 4.47 -4.41 -17.97
CA GLY A 157 4.39 -3.07 -17.38
C GLY A 157 3.85 -3.07 -15.94
N ASP A 158 2.87 -3.92 -15.64
CA ASP A 158 2.35 -4.11 -14.27
C ASP A 158 3.41 -4.76 -13.38
N ALA A 159 4.15 -5.76 -13.87
CA ALA A 159 5.25 -6.37 -13.14
C ALA A 159 6.30 -5.31 -12.77
N LEU A 160 6.64 -4.41 -13.70
CA LEU A 160 7.56 -3.30 -13.46
C LEU A 160 7.02 -2.33 -12.39
N ALA A 161 5.74 -1.95 -12.47
CA ALA A 161 5.11 -1.05 -11.50
C ALA A 161 5.07 -1.65 -10.08
N ILE A 162 4.74 -2.93 -9.97
CA ILE A 162 4.67 -3.63 -8.67
C ILE A 162 6.06 -3.89 -8.09
N ALA A 163 7.05 -4.23 -8.92
CA ALA A 163 8.43 -4.36 -8.45
C ALA A 163 9.00 -3.02 -7.92
N LEU A 164 8.64 -1.88 -8.55
CA LEU A 164 8.97 -0.54 -8.04
C LEU A 164 8.26 -0.22 -6.73
N LEU A 165 6.98 -0.59 -6.58
CA LEU A 165 6.21 -0.45 -5.34
C LEU A 165 6.91 -1.19 -4.19
N ASP A 166 7.26 -2.47 -4.41
CA ASP A 166 7.91 -3.33 -3.40
C ASP A 166 9.29 -2.77 -3.01
N ALA A 167 10.12 -2.45 -4.00
CA ALA A 167 11.46 -1.91 -3.78
C ALA A 167 11.49 -0.57 -3.03
N ARG A 168 10.39 0.20 -3.08
CA ARG A 168 10.23 1.48 -2.38
C ARG A 168 9.55 1.35 -1.02
N GLY A 169 9.11 0.16 -0.63
CA GLY A 169 8.38 -0.08 0.61
C GLY A 169 7.03 0.66 0.67
N PHE A 170 6.36 0.83 -0.50
CA PHE A 170 5.07 1.52 -0.59
C PHE A 170 3.99 0.77 0.18
N SER A 171 3.41 1.41 1.18
CA SER A 171 2.49 0.80 2.13
C SER A 171 1.01 0.93 1.72
N ALA A 172 0.14 0.16 2.38
CA ALA A 172 -1.32 0.32 2.23
C ALA A 172 -1.80 1.73 2.60
N ALA A 173 -1.14 2.41 3.55
CA ALA A 173 -1.44 3.79 3.92
C ALA A 173 -1.08 4.77 2.78
N ASP A 174 0.02 4.50 2.07
CA ASP A 174 0.41 5.29 0.89
C ASP A 174 -0.60 5.11 -0.25
N PHE A 175 -1.02 3.86 -0.49
CA PHE A 175 -2.05 3.55 -1.49
C PHE A 175 -3.37 4.26 -1.19
N ALA A 176 -3.79 4.26 0.08
CA ALA A 176 -4.99 4.97 0.51
C ALA A 176 -4.91 6.48 0.25
N ARG A 177 -3.75 7.11 0.46
CA ARG A 177 -3.54 8.54 0.12
C ARG A 177 -3.68 8.82 -1.36
N SER A 178 -3.24 7.90 -2.22
CA SER A 178 -3.36 8.03 -3.68
C SER A 178 -4.77 7.81 -4.21
N HIS A 179 -5.69 7.23 -3.39
CA HIS A 179 -7.06 6.87 -3.79
C HIS A 179 -8.13 7.47 -2.88
N PRO A 180 -8.26 8.81 -2.79
CA PRO A 180 -9.15 9.47 -1.83
C PRO A 180 -10.64 9.14 -1.98
N GLY A 181 -11.08 8.64 -3.13
CA GLY A 181 -12.47 8.21 -3.39
C GLY A 181 -12.72 6.72 -3.17
N GLY A 182 -11.69 5.91 -2.91
CA GLY A 182 -11.81 4.45 -2.77
C GLY A 182 -12.35 4.00 -1.41
N SER A 183 -12.92 2.79 -1.34
CA SER A 183 -13.34 2.16 -0.08
C SER A 183 -12.16 1.96 0.87
N LEU A 184 -11.02 1.55 0.34
CA LEU A 184 -9.75 1.38 1.08
C LEU A 184 -9.27 2.68 1.74
N HIS A 185 -9.47 3.84 1.10
CA HIS A 185 -9.13 5.14 1.69
C HIS A 185 -9.97 5.41 2.95
N ARG A 186 -11.28 5.15 2.90
CA ARG A 186 -12.17 5.34 4.07
C ARG A 186 -11.85 4.40 5.22
N GLU A 187 -11.38 3.20 4.94
CA GLU A 187 -11.00 2.21 5.95
C GLU A 187 -9.63 2.54 6.57
N ALA A 188 -8.65 2.97 5.77
CA ALA A 188 -7.32 3.34 6.25
C ALA A 188 -7.28 4.67 7.02
N LEU A 189 -8.23 5.58 6.79
CA LEU A 189 -8.33 6.87 7.49
C LEU A 189 -9.23 6.86 8.72
N LYS A 190 -9.78 5.71 9.11
CA LYS A 190 -10.52 5.63 10.37
C LYS A 190 -9.63 6.01 11.54
N HIS A 191 -10.14 6.91 12.38
CA HIS A 191 -9.49 7.23 13.64
C HIS A 191 -9.90 6.24 14.72
N VAL A 192 -9.11 6.13 15.76
CA VAL A 192 -9.46 5.36 16.96
C VAL A 192 -10.83 5.77 17.50
N ALA A 193 -11.14 7.05 17.42
CA ALA A 193 -12.45 7.60 17.81
C ALA A 193 -13.63 6.96 17.06
N ASP A 194 -13.44 6.48 15.82
CA ASP A 194 -14.51 5.92 15.00
C ASP A 194 -14.82 4.46 15.33
N VAL A 195 -13.86 3.77 16.01
CA VAL A 195 -13.93 2.33 16.29
C VAL A 195 -13.97 1.99 17.77
N MET A 196 -13.60 2.92 18.64
CA MET A 196 -13.55 2.68 20.10
C MET A 196 -14.93 2.61 20.74
N HIS A 197 -15.06 1.81 21.78
CA HIS A 197 -16.18 1.88 22.73
C HIS A 197 -16.08 3.15 23.57
N ARG A 198 -17.22 3.77 23.89
CA ARG A 198 -17.29 5.04 24.63
C ARG A 198 -18.29 4.97 25.80
N GLY A 199 -18.16 5.91 26.72
CA GLY A 199 -19.14 6.15 27.78
C GLY A 199 -19.36 4.95 28.69
N ALA A 200 -20.59 4.48 28.80
CA ALA A 200 -20.96 3.33 29.63
C ALA A 200 -20.49 1.98 29.09
N ALA A 201 -20.18 1.90 27.79
CA ALA A 201 -19.63 0.67 27.18
C ALA A 201 -18.18 0.39 27.60
N VAL A 202 -17.46 1.36 28.19
CA VAL A 202 -16.09 1.18 28.63
C VAL A 202 -16.07 0.64 30.06
N PRO A 203 -15.60 -0.62 30.28
CA PRO A 203 -15.50 -1.20 31.63
C PRO A 203 -14.47 -0.42 32.45
N ARG A 204 -14.87 0.11 33.60
CA ARG A 204 -13.98 0.87 34.48
C ARG A 204 -14.37 0.78 35.95
N VAL A 205 -13.35 0.74 36.80
CA VAL A 205 -13.49 0.79 38.27
C VAL A 205 -12.53 1.81 38.86
N ARG A 206 -12.75 2.18 40.15
CA ARG A 206 -11.81 2.98 40.93
C ARG A 206 -10.68 2.13 41.44
N GLU A 207 -9.53 2.74 41.76
CA GLU A 207 -8.39 2.05 42.41
C GLU A 207 -8.77 1.39 43.72
N SER A 208 -9.78 1.93 44.44
CA SER A 208 -10.29 1.39 45.69
C SER A 208 -11.17 0.15 45.53
N ALA A 209 -11.55 -0.20 44.30
CA ALA A 209 -12.41 -1.35 44.02
C ALA A 209 -11.77 -2.68 44.40
N THR A 210 -12.61 -3.68 44.65
CA THR A 210 -12.19 -5.05 44.80
C THR A 210 -11.94 -5.71 43.46
N LEU A 211 -11.19 -6.80 43.46
CA LEU A 211 -10.99 -7.61 42.25
C LEU A 211 -12.30 -8.16 41.71
N GLN A 212 -13.25 -8.54 42.60
CA GLN A 212 -14.58 -8.99 42.20
C GLN A 212 -15.33 -7.91 41.39
N GLN A 213 -15.35 -6.68 41.90
CA GLN A 213 -15.99 -5.56 41.18
C GLN A 213 -15.36 -5.30 39.80
N ALA A 214 -14.06 -5.46 39.69
CA ALA A 214 -13.39 -5.32 38.39
C ALA A 214 -13.77 -6.46 37.42
N LEU A 215 -13.94 -7.68 37.91
CA LEU A 215 -14.41 -8.82 37.12
C LEU A 215 -15.85 -8.67 36.66
N ASP A 216 -16.72 -8.17 37.53
CA ASP A 216 -18.12 -7.92 37.21
C ASP A 216 -18.23 -6.88 36.08
N GLU A 217 -17.43 -5.79 36.16
CA GLU A 217 -17.33 -4.77 35.11
C GLU A 217 -16.73 -5.32 33.82
N MET A 218 -15.71 -6.16 33.91
CA MET A 218 -15.08 -6.80 32.73
C MET A 218 -16.09 -7.68 31.98
N THR A 219 -16.87 -8.46 32.73
CA THR A 219 -17.94 -9.31 32.19
C THR A 219 -19.04 -8.47 31.56
N ARG A 220 -19.49 -7.41 32.25
CA ARG A 220 -20.51 -6.49 31.73
C ARG A 220 -20.08 -5.83 30.40
N GLY A 221 -18.83 -5.40 30.32
CA GLY A 221 -18.32 -4.67 29.15
C GLY A 221 -17.93 -5.56 27.97
N GLY A 222 -17.63 -6.83 28.19
CA GLY A 222 -17.33 -7.80 27.14
C GLY A 222 -16.04 -7.53 26.33
N LEU A 223 -15.14 -6.65 26.83
CA LEU A 223 -13.92 -6.26 26.10
C LEU A 223 -12.68 -7.08 26.54
N GLY A 224 -12.84 -8.05 27.47
CA GLY A 224 -11.75 -8.83 28.03
C GLY A 224 -10.79 -7.99 28.89
N MET A 225 -11.25 -6.82 29.35
CA MET A 225 -10.46 -5.93 30.23
C MET A 225 -11.34 -4.98 31.03
N THR A 226 -10.77 -4.38 32.07
CA THR A 226 -11.35 -3.29 32.87
C THR A 226 -10.30 -2.21 33.08
N ALA A 227 -10.64 -0.95 32.84
CA ALA A 227 -9.78 0.18 33.13
C ALA A 227 -9.84 0.55 34.61
N ILE A 228 -8.71 0.84 35.22
CA ILE A 228 -8.63 1.35 36.59
C ILE A 228 -8.31 2.84 36.54
N VAL A 229 -9.20 3.66 37.15
CA VAL A 229 -9.11 5.12 37.07
C VAL A 229 -9.16 5.79 38.44
N ASP A 230 -8.58 6.98 38.55
CA ASP A 230 -8.68 7.86 39.71
C ASP A 230 -10.00 8.67 39.75
N ALA A 231 -10.13 9.52 40.75
CA ALA A 231 -11.31 10.38 40.92
C ALA A 231 -11.55 11.34 39.75
N ARG A 232 -10.49 11.72 39.01
CA ARG A 232 -10.52 12.60 37.82
C ARG A 232 -10.62 11.81 36.53
N ARG A 233 -10.93 10.50 36.59
CA ARG A 233 -11.01 9.59 35.44
C ARG A 233 -9.67 9.37 34.71
N ARG A 234 -8.52 9.74 35.29
CA ARG A 234 -7.22 9.46 34.70
C ARG A 234 -6.89 7.99 34.87
N VAL A 235 -6.34 7.40 33.83
CA VAL A 235 -5.94 5.99 33.81
C VAL A 235 -4.79 5.74 34.76
N LYS A 236 -4.94 4.75 35.67
CA LYS A 236 -3.93 4.26 36.60
C LYS A 236 -3.46 2.86 36.26
N GLY A 237 -4.33 2.05 35.68
CA GLY A 237 -4.03 0.68 35.33
C GLY A 237 -5.04 0.07 34.37
N ILE A 238 -4.75 -1.14 33.96
CA ILE A 238 -5.64 -2.04 33.24
C ILE A 238 -5.61 -3.40 33.91
N PHE A 239 -6.73 -4.10 33.86
CA PHE A 239 -6.84 -5.48 34.29
C PHE A 239 -7.49 -6.30 33.18
N THR A 240 -6.81 -7.36 32.74
CA THR A 240 -7.18 -8.17 31.59
C THR A 240 -7.37 -9.64 32.00
N ASP A 241 -7.87 -10.49 31.11
CA ASP A 241 -7.95 -11.95 31.30
C ASP A 241 -6.58 -12.56 31.64
N GLY A 242 -5.51 -12.01 31.05
CA GLY A 242 -4.13 -12.41 31.36
C GLY A 242 -3.74 -12.06 32.81
N ASP A 243 -4.16 -10.89 33.30
CA ASP A 243 -3.93 -10.48 34.68
C ASP A 243 -4.73 -11.33 35.65
N LEU A 244 -5.98 -11.70 35.31
CA LEU A 244 -6.79 -12.61 36.12
C LEU A 244 -6.08 -13.95 36.33
N ARG A 245 -5.59 -14.56 35.24
CA ARG A 245 -4.84 -15.84 35.34
C ARG A 245 -3.61 -15.73 36.25
N ARG A 246 -2.93 -14.59 36.25
CA ARG A 246 -1.79 -14.31 37.12
C ARG A 246 -2.23 -14.07 38.58
N ALA A 247 -3.33 -13.33 38.77
CA ALA A 247 -3.87 -13.00 40.07
C ALA A 247 -4.37 -14.24 40.83
N LEU A 248 -5.03 -15.18 40.14
CA LEU A 248 -5.50 -16.44 40.74
C LEU A 248 -4.41 -17.27 41.46
N LYS A 249 -3.14 -17.10 41.03
CA LYS A 249 -1.99 -17.75 41.67
C LYS A 249 -1.47 -17.00 42.91
N LYS A 250 -1.88 -15.76 43.14
CA LYS A 250 -1.27 -14.85 44.11
C LYS A 250 -2.22 -14.37 45.21
N VAL A 251 -3.53 -14.38 44.96
CA VAL A 251 -4.51 -13.86 45.94
C VAL A 251 -5.29 -14.98 46.61
N ALA A 252 -5.45 -14.86 47.91
CA ALA A 252 -6.20 -15.83 48.69
C ALA A 252 -7.72 -15.72 48.52
N SER A 253 -8.24 -14.53 48.16
CA SER A 253 -9.66 -14.28 47.93
C SER A 253 -9.87 -13.17 46.92
N LEU A 254 -10.67 -13.46 45.86
CA LEU A 254 -11.06 -12.50 44.86
C LEU A 254 -11.96 -11.40 45.42
N LYS A 255 -12.79 -11.73 46.43
CA LYS A 255 -13.75 -10.79 47.03
C LYS A 255 -13.10 -9.68 47.85
N SER A 256 -11.96 -9.96 48.48
CA SER A 256 -11.29 -9.00 49.37
C SER A 256 -10.04 -8.37 48.78
N ALA A 257 -9.45 -8.95 47.73
CA ALA A 257 -8.26 -8.40 47.07
C ALA A 257 -8.57 -7.05 46.41
N ARG A 258 -7.71 -6.06 46.63
CA ARG A 258 -7.79 -4.74 45.96
C ARG A 258 -7.27 -4.83 44.56
N ILE A 259 -7.99 -4.26 43.58
CA ILE A 259 -7.61 -4.26 42.16
C ILE A 259 -6.24 -3.62 41.94
N ALA A 260 -5.91 -2.58 42.69
CA ALA A 260 -4.63 -1.88 42.61
C ALA A 260 -3.40 -2.77 42.87
N LYS A 261 -3.56 -3.92 43.59
CA LYS A 261 -2.46 -4.86 43.86
C LYS A 261 -2.20 -5.86 42.75
N VAL A 262 -3.12 -6.01 41.80
CA VAL A 262 -3.07 -7.04 40.74
C VAL A 262 -3.22 -6.47 39.34
N MET A 263 -3.54 -5.20 39.19
CA MET A 263 -3.61 -4.53 37.90
C MET A 263 -2.23 -4.38 37.23
N THR A 264 -2.18 -4.27 35.95
CA THR A 264 -1.02 -3.76 35.21
C THR A 264 -1.06 -2.22 35.27
N ALA A 265 -0.08 -1.63 35.96
CA ALA A 265 0.04 -0.18 36.10
C ALA A 265 0.61 0.45 34.82
N ASN A 266 0.28 1.74 34.58
CA ASN A 266 0.74 2.51 33.43
C ASN A 266 0.55 1.76 32.08
N PRO A 267 -0.69 1.36 31.76
CA PRO A 267 -0.96 0.59 30.55
C PRO A 267 -0.68 1.42 29.29
N ARG A 268 -0.41 0.73 28.19
CA ARG A 268 -0.35 1.39 26.89
C ARG A 268 -1.70 1.98 26.53
N SER A 269 -1.69 3.17 25.98
CA SER A 269 -2.89 3.89 25.56
C SER A 269 -2.64 4.56 24.22
N VAL A 270 -3.73 4.96 23.58
CA VAL A 270 -3.71 5.62 22.29
C VAL A 270 -4.61 6.87 22.32
N SER A 271 -4.32 7.87 21.51
CA SER A 271 -5.16 9.06 21.35
C SER A 271 -6.42 8.72 20.55
N PRO A 272 -7.59 9.32 20.85
CA PRO A 272 -8.78 9.18 20.00
C PRO A 272 -8.56 9.72 18.56
N HIS A 273 -7.62 10.64 18.38
CA HIS A 273 -7.29 11.25 17.08
C HIS A 273 -6.22 10.48 16.30
N ALA A 274 -5.61 9.44 16.90
CA ALA A 274 -4.69 8.56 16.18
C ALA A 274 -5.44 7.76 15.13
N LEU A 275 -4.75 7.35 14.06
CA LEU A 275 -5.32 6.44 13.08
C LEU A 275 -5.54 5.05 13.72
N ALA A 276 -6.59 4.37 13.30
CA ALA A 276 -6.88 3.01 13.79
C ALA A 276 -5.74 2.02 13.40
N THR A 277 -5.04 2.26 12.30
CA THR A 277 -3.83 1.52 11.89
C THR A 277 -2.67 1.69 12.87
N GLU A 278 -2.55 2.86 13.52
CA GLU A 278 -1.55 3.07 14.59
C GLU A 278 -1.88 2.24 15.83
N ALA A 279 -3.18 2.10 16.15
CA ALA A 279 -3.62 1.22 17.24
C ALA A 279 -3.27 -0.25 16.94
N VAL A 280 -3.46 -0.71 15.69
CA VAL A 280 -3.02 -2.06 15.24
C VAL A 280 -1.52 -2.24 15.48
N ALA A 281 -0.70 -1.30 15.01
CA ALA A 281 0.75 -1.37 15.17
C ALA A 281 1.19 -1.40 16.64
N LEU A 282 0.48 -0.67 17.54
CA LEU A 282 0.73 -0.72 18.98
C LEU A 282 0.37 -2.08 19.58
N LEU A 283 -0.78 -2.65 19.21
CA LEU A 283 -1.21 -3.97 19.69
C LEU A 283 -0.21 -5.04 19.29
N ASP A 284 0.21 -5.06 18.02
CA ASP A 284 1.17 -6.03 17.50
C ASP A 284 2.55 -5.88 18.15
N ARG A 285 3.13 -4.68 18.13
CA ARG A 285 4.45 -4.39 18.71
C ARG A 285 4.57 -4.81 20.16
N HIS A 286 3.52 -4.61 20.95
CA HIS A 286 3.51 -4.92 22.39
C HIS A 286 2.88 -6.27 22.71
N ARG A 287 2.41 -7.02 21.71
CA ARG A 287 1.73 -8.33 21.85
C ARG A 287 0.59 -8.27 22.87
N ILE A 288 -0.23 -7.21 22.77
CA ILE A 288 -1.42 -7.00 23.60
C ILE A 288 -2.66 -7.01 22.71
N SER A 289 -3.83 -7.31 23.29
CA SER A 289 -5.10 -7.41 22.55
C SER A 289 -6.08 -6.28 22.86
N GLN A 290 -5.76 -5.43 23.84
CA GLN A 290 -6.62 -4.34 24.29
C GLN A 290 -5.82 -3.04 24.43
N LEU A 291 -6.47 -1.91 24.13
CA LEU A 291 -5.94 -0.57 24.35
C LEU A 291 -6.97 0.33 25.04
N LEU A 292 -6.48 1.13 25.97
CA LEU A 292 -7.24 2.23 26.54
C LEU A 292 -7.05 3.47 25.68
N VAL A 293 -8.11 4.24 25.48
CA VAL A 293 -8.06 5.49 24.74
C VAL A 293 -8.13 6.65 25.71
N VAL A 294 -7.12 7.53 25.65
CA VAL A 294 -6.99 8.67 26.56
C VAL A 294 -6.91 9.98 25.81
N ASN A 295 -7.47 11.04 26.38
CA ASN A 295 -7.28 12.40 25.86
C ASN A 295 -5.93 12.99 26.30
N ALA A 296 -5.64 14.23 25.88
CA ALA A 296 -4.40 14.94 26.24
C ALA A 296 -4.22 15.16 27.74
N ALA A 297 -5.29 15.13 28.55
CA ALA A 297 -5.24 15.23 30.01
C ALA A 297 -4.99 13.87 30.70
N GLY A 298 -4.85 12.78 29.94
CA GLY A 298 -4.70 11.41 30.45
C GLY A 298 -6.01 10.79 30.96
N GLU A 299 -7.16 11.38 30.65
CA GLU A 299 -8.47 10.87 31.05
C GLU A 299 -8.95 9.77 30.10
N LEU A 300 -9.57 8.74 30.65
CA LEU A 300 -10.18 7.65 29.91
C LEU A 300 -11.39 8.15 29.11
N VAL A 301 -11.29 8.12 27.79
CA VAL A 301 -12.38 8.52 26.85
C VAL A 301 -12.94 7.34 26.06
N GLY A 302 -12.19 6.23 26.01
CA GLY A 302 -12.62 5.04 25.28
C GLY A 302 -11.75 3.82 25.58
N ALA A 303 -12.10 2.73 24.93
CA ALA A 303 -11.34 1.49 24.92
C ALA A 303 -11.65 0.71 23.63
N LEU A 304 -10.72 -0.10 23.18
CA LEU A 304 -10.89 -1.00 22.04
C LEU A 304 -10.06 -2.27 22.19
N ASN A 305 -10.45 -3.29 21.46
CA ASN A 305 -9.69 -4.52 21.35
C ASN A 305 -9.43 -4.86 19.86
N MET A 306 -8.65 -5.91 19.60
CA MET A 306 -8.32 -6.37 18.24
C MET A 306 -9.58 -6.71 17.41
N ASN A 307 -10.63 -7.27 18.05
CA ASN A 307 -11.87 -7.62 17.34
C ASN A 307 -12.62 -6.39 16.84
N ASP A 308 -12.53 -5.27 17.53
CA ASP A 308 -13.14 -4.01 17.10
C ASP A 308 -12.47 -3.50 15.82
N LEU A 309 -11.14 -3.61 15.73
CA LEU A 309 -10.35 -3.23 14.54
C LEU A 309 -10.63 -4.16 13.36
N LEU A 310 -10.77 -5.48 13.60
CA LEU A 310 -11.17 -6.47 12.59
C LEU A 310 -12.58 -6.19 12.06
N ARG A 311 -13.57 -5.96 12.93
CA ARG A 311 -14.93 -5.61 12.54
C ARG A 311 -14.99 -4.31 11.75
N ALA A 312 -14.13 -3.36 12.08
CA ALA A 312 -14.01 -2.10 11.38
C ALA A 312 -13.23 -2.22 10.06
N LYS A 313 -12.72 -3.42 9.71
CA LYS A 313 -11.89 -3.69 8.52
C LYS A 313 -10.65 -2.80 8.45
N VAL A 314 -10.00 -2.57 9.60
CA VAL A 314 -8.74 -1.83 9.69
C VAL A 314 -7.55 -2.77 9.50
N VAL A 315 -7.80 -4.06 9.70
CA VAL A 315 -6.85 -5.18 9.51
C VAL A 315 -7.46 -6.19 8.57
#